data_d8dce2485ae46f3db6a4f9c3f0f37a2a
#
_entry.id   d8dce2485ae46f3db6a4f9c3f0f37a2a
#
_cell.length_a   1.000
_cell.length_b   1.000
_cell.length_c   1.000
_cell.angle_alpha   90.00
_cell.angle_beta   90.00
_cell.angle_gamma   90.00
#
_symmetry.space_group_name_H-M   'P 1'
#
loop_
_entity.id
_entity.type
_entity.pdbx_description
1 polymer ?
#
loop_
_entity_poly.entity_id
_entity_poly.type
_entity_poly.pdbx_seq_one_letter_code
_entity_poly.pdbx_strand_id
1 'polypeptide(L)'
;MADFLLYEQSGAVVTLTLNDPASRNALSTPEQWASLVAAADRIQRDHTVRCVILTGAGSAFCAGGNVKDMQAKAGIAAGDAYRIGEGYRNGIQQIPLAFYRLDVPTIAAVNGPAIGAGCDLACMCDIRIASESARFAESFVKLGIIPGDGGAWLLPRVVGMSKAAELTFTGDTIDAATALDCRLVSRVVPADQLM
;
A
#
# COMPACT_ATOMS: atom_id res chain seq x y z
N MET A 1 3.63 3.84 -22.86
CA MET A 1 3.97 4.09 -21.44
C MET A 1 4.28 2.74 -20.82
N ALA A 2 5.25 2.66 -19.91
CA ALA A 2 5.48 1.41 -19.17
C ALA A 2 4.27 1.14 -18.25
N ASP A 3 3.98 -0.15 -18.02
CA ASP A 3 2.90 -0.53 -17.12
C ASP A 3 3.21 -0.08 -15.69
N PHE A 4 2.20 0.46 -14.99
CA PHE A 4 2.31 0.88 -13.58
C PHE A 4 2.62 -0.30 -12.66
N LEU A 5 2.09 -1.48 -12.95
CA LEU A 5 2.31 -2.69 -12.17
C LEU A 5 3.01 -3.74 -13.04
N LEU A 6 4.23 -4.09 -12.68
CA LEU A 6 4.92 -5.22 -13.28
C LEU A 6 4.48 -6.50 -12.56
N TYR A 7 4.21 -7.55 -13.34
CA TYR A 7 3.83 -8.87 -12.87
C TYR A 7 4.84 -9.88 -13.38
N GLU A 8 5.65 -10.39 -12.48
CA GLU A 8 6.68 -11.39 -12.79
C GLU A 8 6.41 -12.66 -12.00
N GLN A 9 6.41 -13.82 -12.68
CA GLN A 9 6.21 -15.10 -12.03
C GLN A 9 7.47 -15.97 -12.23
N SER A 10 8.02 -16.41 -11.09
CA SER A 10 9.14 -17.34 -11.06
C SER A 10 8.73 -18.59 -10.27
N GLY A 11 8.50 -19.68 -10.97
CA GLY A 11 7.92 -20.88 -10.36
C GLY A 11 6.56 -20.60 -9.72
N ALA A 12 6.45 -20.84 -8.44
CA ALA A 12 5.22 -20.65 -7.67
C ALA A 12 5.11 -19.26 -6.98
N VAL A 13 6.07 -18.36 -7.21
CA VAL A 13 6.10 -17.03 -6.58
C VAL A 13 5.82 -15.97 -7.65
N VAL A 14 4.87 -15.08 -7.36
CA VAL A 14 4.59 -13.88 -8.15
C VAL A 14 5.20 -12.67 -7.44
N THR A 15 5.95 -11.86 -8.17
CA THR A 15 6.42 -10.56 -7.72
C THR A 15 5.62 -9.48 -8.44
N LEU A 16 4.94 -8.65 -7.67
CA LEU A 16 4.25 -7.44 -8.11
C LEU A 16 5.13 -6.23 -7.78
N THR A 17 5.53 -5.48 -8.80
CA THR A 17 6.34 -4.27 -8.59
C THR A 17 5.56 -3.04 -9.03
N LEU A 18 5.27 -2.12 -8.11
CA LEU A 18 4.77 -0.79 -8.43
C LEU A 18 5.84 -0.04 -9.22
N ASN A 19 5.55 0.40 -10.44
CA ASN A 19 6.56 0.85 -11.40
C ASN A 19 6.30 2.26 -11.93
N ASP A 20 6.16 3.20 -11.03
CA ASP A 20 6.18 4.64 -11.34
C ASP A 20 7.12 5.38 -10.36
N PRO A 21 8.44 5.15 -10.45
CA PRO A 21 9.41 5.76 -9.54
C PRO A 21 9.43 7.29 -9.61
N ALA A 22 8.97 7.89 -10.70
CA ALA A 22 8.89 9.36 -10.86
C ALA A 22 7.87 9.97 -9.89
N SER A 23 6.73 9.31 -9.68
CA SER A 23 5.72 9.69 -8.68
C SER A 23 5.95 9.03 -7.32
N ARG A 24 7.04 8.27 -7.14
CA ARG A 24 7.28 7.40 -5.98
C ARG A 24 6.18 6.36 -5.80
N ASN A 25 5.72 5.79 -6.90
CA ASN A 25 4.70 4.75 -6.95
C ASN A 25 3.35 5.18 -6.34
N ALA A 26 2.95 6.44 -6.57
CA ALA A 26 1.70 6.97 -6.03
C ALA A 26 0.48 6.25 -6.62
N LEU A 27 -0.55 6.05 -5.80
CA LEU A 27 -1.84 5.44 -6.17
C LEU A 27 -2.88 6.54 -6.43
N SER A 28 -2.84 7.15 -7.61
CA SER A 28 -3.57 8.39 -7.90
C SER A 28 -4.64 8.26 -8.98
N THR A 29 -4.59 7.21 -9.78
CA THR A 29 -5.48 7.07 -10.94
C THR A 29 -6.28 5.76 -10.94
N PRO A 30 -7.47 5.76 -11.57
CA PRO A 30 -8.28 4.55 -11.71
C PRO A 30 -7.54 3.39 -12.38
N GLU A 31 -6.66 3.67 -13.35
CA GLU A 31 -5.89 2.65 -14.07
C GLU A 31 -4.88 1.97 -13.13
N GLN A 32 -4.26 2.73 -12.24
CA GLN A 32 -3.33 2.20 -11.22
C GLN A 32 -4.07 1.28 -10.24
N TRP A 33 -5.23 1.69 -9.76
CA TRP A 33 -6.04 0.86 -8.85
C TRP A 33 -6.56 -0.40 -9.53
N ALA A 34 -7.06 -0.26 -10.77
CA ALA A 34 -7.53 -1.39 -11.56
C ALA A 34 -6.42 -2.41 -11.86
N SER A 35 -5.17 -1.96 -12.06
CA SER A 35 -4.05 -2.87 -12.29
C SER A 35 -3.76 -3.78 -11.10
N LEU A 36 -3.83 -3.24 -9.87
CA LEU A 36 -3.67 -4.04 -8.64
C LEU A 36 -4.82 -5.03 -8.45
N VAL A 37 -6.07 -4.60 -8.68
CA VAL A 37 -7.23 -5.48 -8.60
C VAL A 37 -7.15 -6.60 -9.64
N ALA A 38 -6.80 -6.27 -10.88
CA ALA A 38 -6.65 -7.26 -11.95
C ALA A 38 -5.52 -8.26 -11.67
N ALA A 39 -4.41 -7.80 -11.07
CA ALA A 39 -3.32 -8.69 -10.67
C ALA A 39 -3.77 -9.66 -9.56
N ALA A 40 -4.49 -9.18 -8.55
CA ALA A 40 -5.06 -10.02 -7.49
C ALA A 40 -6.04 -11.06 -8.08
N ASP A 41 -6.93 -10.65 -8.98
CA ASP A 41 -7.86 -11.55 -9.67
C ASP A 41 -7.13 -12.60 -10.54
N ARG A 42 -6.04 -12.21 -11.18
CA ARG A 42 -5.21 -13.14 -11.96
C ARG A 42 -4.55 -14.17 -11.05
N ILE A 43 -3.97 -13.74 -9.93
CA ILE A 43 -3.34 -14.62 -8.93
C ILE A 43 -4.38 -15.61 -8.38
N GLN A 44 -5.57 -15.14 -8.01
CA GLN A 44 -6.61 -15.97 -7.42
C GLN A 44 -7.08 -17.11 -8.37
N ARG A 45 -6.96 -16.91 -9.69
CA ARG A 45 -7.33 -17.91 -10.70
C ARG A 45 -6.18 -18.83 -11.10
N ASP A 46 -4.95 -18.49 -10.75
CA ASP A 46 -3.77 -19.29 -11.10
C ASP A 46 -3.36 -20.19 -9.93
N HIS A 47 -3.82 -21.43 -9.97
CA HIS A 47 -3.53 -22.44 -8.94
C HIS A 47 -2.06 -22.86 -8.87
N THR A 48 -1.19 -22.38 -9.76
CA THR A 48 0.26 -22.60 -9.69
C THR A 48 0.94 -21.60 -8.76
N VAL A 49 0.32 -20.45 -8.48
CA VAL A 49 0.84 -19.45 -7.56
C VAL A 49 0.64 -19.90 -6.11
N ARG A 50 1.68 -19.78 -5.30
CA ARG A 50 1.69 -20.18 -3.88
C ARG A 50 2.11 -19.04 -2.96
N CYS A 51 2.65 -17.95 -3.48
CA CYS A 51 3.05 -16.78 -2.71
C CYS A 51 3.12 -15.55 -3.60
N VAL A 52 2.83 -14.39 -3.03
CA VAL A 52 2.96 -13.09 -3.69
C VAL A 52 3.92 -12.20 -2.92
N ILE A 53 4.83 -11.55 -3.64
CA ILE A 53 5.68 -10.48 -3.12
C ILE A 53 5.24 -9.18 -3.76
N LEU A 54 4.99 -8.14 -2.96
CA LEU A 54 4.67 -6.79 -3.41
C LEU A 54 5.81 -5.85 -3.02
N THR A 55 6.33 -5.11 -3.99
CA THR A 55 7.41 -4.12 -3.77
C THR A 55 7.24 -2.90 -4.66
N GLY A 56 8.11 -1.90 -4.52
CA GLY A 56 8.12 -0.69 -5.34
C GLY A 56 9.42 -0.50 -6.10
N ALA A 57 9.33 -0.03 -7.34
CA ALA A 57 10.49 0.39 -8.10
C ALA A 57 11.08 1.69 -7.56
N GLY A 58 12.41 1.84 -7.62
CA GLY A 58 13.11 3.05 -7.21
C GLY A 58 13.22 3.20 -5.69
N SER A 59 13.10 4.44 -5.21
CA SER A 59 13.44 4.81 -3.83
C SER A 59 12.27 4.73 -2.84
N ALA A 60 11.08 4.35 -3.27
CA ALA A 60 9.89 4.28 -2.43
C ALA A 60 9.12 2.98 -2.66
N PHE A 61 8.47 2.49 -1.63
CA PHE A 61 7.45 1.45 -1.78
C PHE A 61 6.22 2.06 -2.44
N CYS A 62 5.56 3.01 -1.78
CA CYS A 62 4.40 3.73 -2.30
C CYS A 62 4.16 5.02 -1.51
N ALA A 63 4.12 6.16 -2.19
CA ALA A 63 3.93 7.47 -1.56
C ALA A 63 2.47 7.81 -1.24
N GLY A 64 1.52 6.88 -1.52
CA GLY A 64 0.09 7.11 -1.28
C GLY A 64 -0.59 7.88 -2.41
N GLY A 65 -1.62 8.63 -2.08
CA GLY A 65 -2.37 9.43 -3.06
C GLY A 65 -1.64 10.72 -3.47
N ASN A 66 -2.09 11.33 -4.56
CA ASN A 66 -1.57 12.62 -5.02
C ASN A 66 -2.14 13.77 -4.18
N VAL A 67 -1.36 14.25 -3.22
CA VAL A 67 -1.74 15.36 -2.32
C VAL A 67 -2.07 16.65 -3.08
N LYS A 68 -1.38 16.93 -4.20
CA LYS A 68 -1.63 18.13 -5.02
C LYS A 68 -3.01 18.10 -5.66
N ASP A 69 -3.43 16.94 -6.18
CA ASP A 69 -4.76 16.76 -6.73
C ASP A 69 -5.84 16.90 -5.64
N MET A 70 -5.59 16.34 -4.45
CA MET A 70 -6.52 16.48 -3.32
C MET A 70 -6.67 17.95 -2.89
N GLN A 71 -5.59 18.71 -2.80
CA GLN A 71 -5.62 20.15 -2.51
C GLN A 71 -6.33 20.96 -3.60
N ALA A 72 -6.15 20.59 -4.86
CA ALA A 72 -6.82 21.19 -6.00
C ALA A 72 -8.28 20.72 -6.18
N LYS A 73 -8.78 19.84 -5.31
CA LYS A 73 -10.09 19.16 -5.45
C LYS A 73 -10.25 18.48 -6.82
N ALA A 74 -9.17 17.85 -7.28
CA ALA A 74 -9.10 17.12 -8.54
C ALA A 74 -8.99 15.60 -8.28
N GLY A 75 -9.04 14.79 -9.35
CA GLY A 75 -8.93 13.33 -9.25
C GLY A 75 -9.98 12.74 -8.31
N ILE A 76 -9.56 11.90 -7.37
CA ILE A 76 -10.46 11.25 -6.40
C ILE A 76 -11.16 12.24 -5.45
N ALA A 77 -10.61 13.45 -5.28
CA ALA A 77 -11.18 14.52 -4.45
C ALA A 77 -12.10 15.48 -5.23
N ALA A 78 -12.40 15.20 -6.50
CA ALA A 78 -13.26 16.04 -7.32
C ALA A 78 -14.74 15.83 -7.02
N GLY A 79 -15.49 16.94 -6.89
CA GLY A 79 -16.94 16.92 -6.74
C GLY A 79 -17.42 17.12 -5.31
N ASP A 80 -18.67 16.76 -5.06
CA ASP A 80 -19.29 16.78 -3.75
C ASP A 80 -18.94 15.51 -2.92
N ALA A 81 -19.33 15.50 -1.66
CA ALA A 81 -19.05 14.39 -0.74
C ALA A 81 -19.62 13.04 -1.24
N TYR A 82 -20.75 13.06 -1.95
CA TYR A 82 -21.34 11.85 -2.50
C TYR A 82 -20.48 11.28 -3.62
N ARG A 83 -20.06 12.11 -4.59
CA ARG A 83 -19.20 11.71 -5.70
C ARG A 83 -17.82 11.24 -5.23
N ILE A 84 -17.25 11.94 -4.24
CA ILE A 84 -15.99 11.51 -3.62
C ILE A 84 -16.17 10.12 -2.99
N GLY A 85 -17.24 9.90 -2.22
CA GLY A 85 -17.53 8.60 -1.62
C GLY A 85 -17.71 7.48 -2.65
N GLU A 86 -18.40 7.75 -3.75
CA GLU A 86 -18.53 6.78 -4.87
C GLU A 86 -17.19 6.51 -5.56
N GLY A 87 -16.37 7.55 -5.76
CA GLY A 87 -15.02 7.42 -6.32
C GLY A 87 -14.12 6.52 -5.46
N TYR A 88 -14.18 6.66 -4.12
CA TYR A 88 -13.48 5.77 -3.20
C TYR A 88 -13.98 4.33 -3.28
N ARG A 89 -15.30 4.12 -3.18
CA ARG A 89 -15.91 2.77 -3.19
C ARG A 89 -15.64 1.99 -4.46
N ASN A 90 -15.76 2.67 -5.62
CA ASN A 90 -15.60 2.04 -6.92
C ASN A 90 -14.15 2.09 -7.45
N GLY A 91 -13.27 2.77 -6.74
CA GLY A 91 -11.86 2.96 -7.06
C GLY A 91 -10.92 2.29 -6.07
N ILE A 92 -10.16 3.11 -5.33
CA ILE A 92 -9.06 2.63 -4.47
C ILE A 92 -9.50 1.60 -3.43
N GLN A 93 -10.74 1.67 -2.91
CA GLN A 93 -11.25 0.70 -1.93
C GLN A 93 -11.44 -0.72 -2.51
N GLN A 94 -11.38 -0.88 -3.82
CA GLN A 94 -11.41 -2.21 -4.42
C GLN A 94 -10.07 -2.97 -4.20
N ILE A 95 -8.96 -2.26 -3.97
CA ILE A 95 -7.65 -2.88 -3.71
C ILE A 95 -7.67 -3.71 -2.42
N PRO A 96 -8.00 -3.15 -1.22
CA PRO A 96 -8.02 -3.96 0.00
C PRO A 96 -9.00 -5.12 -0.08
N LEU A 97 -10.13 -4.98 -0.78
CA LEU A 97 -11.08 -6.06 -0.95
C LEU A 97 -10.53 -7.19 -1.83
N ALA A 98 -9.77 -6.85 -2.88
CA ALA A 98 -9.15 -7.82 -3.76
C ALA A 98 -7.99 -8.56 -3.05
N PHE A 99 -7.13 -7.83 -2.34
CA PHE A 99 -6.01 -8.43 -1.59
C PHE A 99 -6.51 -9.32 -0.44
N TYR A 100 -7.56 -8.89 0.28
CA TYR A 100 -8.16 -9.66 1.38
C TYR A 100 -8.76 -11.02 0.94
N ARG A 101 -9.09 -11.16 -0.34
CA ARG A 101 -9.65 -12.39 -0.92
C ARG A 101 -8.59 -13.36 -1.44
N LEU A 102 -7.32 -12.99 -1.43
CA LEU A 102 -6.25 -13.88 -1.89
C LEU A 102 -6.12 -15.08 -0.95
N ASP A 103 -6.12 -16.27 -1.52
CA ASP A 103 -5.97 -17.54 -0.81
C ASP A 103 -4.48 -17.96 -0.65
N VAL A 104 -3.57 -17.12 -1.11
CA VAL A 104 -2.12 -17.36 -1.02
C VAL A 104 -1.45 -16.31 -0.15
N PRO A 105 -0.40 -16.67 0.62
CA PRO A 105 0.37 -15.73 1.43
C PRO A 105 0.89 -14.56 0.61
N THR A 106 0.82 -13.36 1.20
CA THR A 106 1.29 -12.12 0.62
C THR A 106 2.38 -11.49 1.48
N ILE A 107 3.45 -11.01 0.85
CA ILE A 107 4.61 -10.40 1.51
C ILE A 107 4.82 -9.00 0.93
N ALA A 108 4.73 -7.95 1.77
CA ALA A 108 5.20 -6.63 1.39
C ALA A 108 6.71 -6.54 1.65
N ALA A 109 7.50 -6.40 0.59
CA ALA A 109 8.91 -6.07 0.62
C ALA A 109 9.05 -4.54 0.51
N VAL A 110 9.09 -3.88 1.67
CA VAL A 110 9.01 -2.41 1.76
C VAL A 110 10.39 -1.80 1.58
N ASN A 111 10.72 -1.43 0.35
CA ASN A 111 12.04 -0.94 -0.06
C ASN A 111 12.33 0.52 0.30
N GLY A 112 11.33 1.28 0.73
CA GLY A 112 11.45 2.70 1.06
C GLY A 112 10.17 3.26 1.69
N PRO A 113 9.89 4.56 1.59
CA PRO A 113 8.69 5.16 2.15
C PRO A 113 7.39 4.50 1.70
N ALA A 114 6.52 4.17 2.66
CA ALA A 114 5.17 3.66 2.54
C ALA A 114 4.24 4.60 3.31
N ILE A 115 3.57 5.52 2.61
CA ILE A 115 2.89 6.67 3.21
C ILE A 115 1.40 6.68 2.86
N GLY A 116 0.53 6.91 3.83
CA GLY A 116 -0.92 6.93 3.64
C GLY A 116 -1.42 5.63 2.98
N ALA A 117 -2.05 5.72 1.80
CA ALA A 117 -2.46 4.55 1.02
C ALA A 117 -1.32 3.55 0.76
N GLY A 118 -0.05 4.00 0.76
CA GLY A 118 1.10 3.11 0.68
C GLY A 118 1.36 2.33 1.97
N CYS A 119 1.10 2.93 3.14
CA CYS A 119 1.14 2.23 4.42
C CYS A 119 -0.01 1.21 4.51
N ASP A 120 -1.20 1.62 4.10
CA ASP A 120 -2.37 0.74 4.03
C ASP A 120 -2.11 -0.45 3.09
N LEU A 121 -1.52 -0.21 1.92
CA LEU A 121 -1.17 -1.25 0.96
C LEU A 121 -0.16 -2.27 1.56
N ALA A 122 0.82 -1.80 2.32
CA ALA A 122 1.71 -2.71 3.05
C ALA A 122 0.94 -3.53 4.11
N CYS A 123 -0.04 -2.92 4.80
CA CYS A 123 -0.87 -3.59 5.79
C CYS A 123 -1.89 -4.58 5.17
N MET A 124 -2.16 -4.50 3.87
CA MET A 124 -2.99 -5.49 3.15
C MET A 124 -2.27 -6.84 2.99
N CYS A 125 -0.94 -6.86 3.07
CA CYS A 125 -0.16 -8.09 3.01
C CYS A 125 -0.09 -8.79 4.37
N ASP A 126 0.07 -10.13 4.37
CA ASP A 126 0.16 -10.93 5.60
C ASP A 126 1.47 -10.66 6.35
N ILE A 127 2.58 -10.55 5.63
CA ILE A 127 3.92 -10.33 6.17
C ILE A 127 4.49 -9.03 5.57
N ARG A 128 5.18 -8.26 6.39
CA ARG A 128 5.92 -7.05 5.98
C ARG A 128 7.37 -7.19 6.38
N ILE A 129 8.26 -7.10 5.40
CA ILE A 129 9.71 -7.03 5.59
C ILE A 129 10.15 -5.67 5.05
N ALA A 130 10.88 -4.92 5.85
CA ALA A 130 11.29 -3.56 5.49
C ALA A 130 12.80 -3.46 5.28
N SER A 131 13.22 -2.62 4.35
CA SER A 131 14.59 -2.15 4.32
C SER A 131 14.85 -1.16 5.46
N GLU A 132 16.10 -0.98 5.87
CA GLU A 132 16.50 0.02 6.88
C GLU A 132 16.10 1.46 6.49
N SER A 133 15.96 1.72 5.19
CA SER A 133 15.54 3.02 4.66
C SER A 133 14.03 3.24 4.66
N ALA A 134 13.25 2.21 4.97
CA ALA A 134 11.79 2.31 4.98
C ALA A 134 11.28 3.33 6.01
N ARG A 135 10.18 4.00 5.64
CA ARG A 135 9.46 4.95 6.51
C ARG A 135 7.98 4.67 6.36
N PHE A 136 7.23 4.79 7.44
CA PHE A 136 5.79 4.53 7.45
C PHE A 136 5.06 5.70 8.06
N ALA A 137 3.89 6.05 7.51
CA ALA A 137 3.03 7.08 8.09
C ALA A 137 1.57 6.88 7.66
N GLU A 138 0.66 7.02 8.63
CA GLU A 138 -0.78 7.17 8.41
C GLU A 138 -1.12 8.67 8.27
N SER A 139 -0.70 9.27 7.17
CA SER A 139 -0.65 10.73 7.02
C SER A 139 -2.00 11.38 6.66
N PHE A 140 -3.09 10.64 6.63
CA PHE A 140 -4.42 11.12 6.21
C PHE A 140 -4.91 12.31 7.04
N VAL A 141 -4.68 12.30 8.35
CA VAL A 141 -5.08 13.39 9.26
C VAL A 141 -4.45 14.74 8.88
N LYS A 142 -3.25 14.74 8.29
CA LYS A 142 -2.56 15.95 7.80
C LYS A 142 -3.27 16.60 6.61
N LEU A 143 -4.15 15.85 5.96
CA LEU A 143 -5.01 16.30 4.87
C LEU A 143 -6.45 16.55 5.31
N GLY A 144 -6.77 16.34 6.60
CA GLY A 144 -8.13 16.49 7.14
C GLY A 144 -9.08 15.37 6.69
N ILE A 145 -8.55 14.19 6.31
CA ILE A 145 -9.34 13.03 5.91
C ILE A 145 -9.03 11.82 6.80
N ILE A 146 -9.91 10.84 6.79
CA ILE A 146 -9.72 9.57 7.50
C ILE A 146 -9.01 8.56 6.60
N PRO A 147 -8.36 7.50 7.16
CA PRO A 147 -7.86 6.39 6.36
C PRO A 147 -9.01 5.69 5.62
N GLY A 148 -9.09 5.92 4.31
CA GLY A 148 -10.23 5.52 3.49
C GLY A 148 -10.05 4.25 2.68
N ASP A 149 -8.85 3.68 2.64
CA ASP A 149 -8.42 2.60 1.75
C ASP A 149 -7.99 1.33 2.50
N GLY A 150 -8.52 1.16 3.71
CA GLY A 150 -8.39 -0.09 4.47
C GLY A 150 -7.62 0.07 5.79
N GLY A 151 -6.80 1.12 5.97
CA GLY A 151 -5.95 1.31 7.14
C GLY A 151 -6.72 1.37 8.45
N ALA A 152 -7.87 2.03 8.49
CA ALA A 152 -8.72 2.07 9.67
C ALA A 152 -9.12 0.67 10.20
N TRP A 153 -9.16 -0.33 9.34
CA TRP A 153 -9.47 -1.72 9.70
C TRP A 153 -8.22 -2.59 9.85
N LEU A 154 -7.22 -2.42 8.97
CA LEU A 154 -6.03 -3.27 8.90
C LEU A 154 -5.00 -2.89 9.97
N LEU A 155 -4.64 -1.61 10.09
CA LEU A 155 -3.58 -1.16 10.99
C LEU A 155 -3.79 -1.59 12.45
N PRO A 156 -5.00 -1.47 13.06
CA PRO A 156 -5.22 -1.92 14.42
C PRO A 156 -5.01 -3.43 14.62
N ARG A 157 -5.20 -4.22 13.57
CA ARG A 157 -4.97 -5.67 13.58
C ARG A 157 -3.50 -6.03 13.49
N VAL A 158 -2.71 -5.12 12.93
CA VAL A 158 -1.25 -5.31 12.79
C VAL A 158 -0.52 -4.84 14.04
N VAL A 159 -0.75 -3.60 14.50
CA VAL A 159 0.03 -2.97 15.59
C VAL A 159 -0.73 -2.85 16.92
N GLY A 160 -1.97 -3.29 16.97
CA GLY A 160 -2.86 -3.10 18.10
C GLY A 160 -3.51 -1.71 18.12
N MET A 161 -4.65 -1.60 18.83
CA MET A 161 -5.52 -0.42 18.79
C MET A 161 -4.82 0.86 19.25
N SER A 162 -4.03 0.80 20.33
CA SER A 162 -3.38 1.99 20.91
C SER A 162 -2.36 2.61 19.96
N LYS A 163 -1.47 1.77 19.38
CA LYS A 163 -0.46 2.26 18.43
C LYS A 163 -1.10 2.71 17.11
N ALA A 164 -2.13 2.02 16.64
CA ALA A 164 -2.87 2.44 15.46
C ALA A 164 -3.53 3.81 15.65
N ALA A 165 -4.15 4.04 16.81
CA ALA A 165 -4.74 5.34 17.15
C ALA A 165 -3.68 6.45 17.21
N GLU A 166 -2.53 6.20 17.85
CA GLU A 166 -1.41 7.13 17.88
C GLU A 166 -0.98 7.53 16.45
N LEU A 167 -0.64 6.54 15.61
CA LEU A 167 -0.17 6.78 14.24
C LEU A 167 -1.23 7.50 13.39
N THR A 168 -2.51 7.11 13.52
CA THR A 168 -3.60 7.71 12.75
C THR A 168 -3.91 9.14 13.18
N PHE A 169 -3.86 9.43 14.47
CA PHE A 169 -4.24 10.76 14.98
C PHE A 169 -3.11 11.78 14.89
N THR A 170 -1.85 11.34 14.96
CA THR A 170 -0.69 12.21 14.79
C THR A 170 -0.27 12.35 13.33
N GLY A 171 -0.43 11.29 12.54
CA GLY A 171 0.10 11.19 11.18
C GLY A 171 1.62 11.23 11.16
N ASP A 172 2.29 10.89 12.27
CA ASP A 172 3.74 10.92 12.36
C ASP A 172 4.39 9.87 11.48
N THR A 173 5.58 10.20 11.00
CA THR A 173 6.40 9.25 10.26
C THR A 173 7.30 8.50 11.21
N ILE A 174 7.24 7.18 11.17
CA ILE A 174 8.13 6.29 11.92
C ILE A 174 9.16 5.65 10.98
N ASP A 175 10.33 5.34 11.51
CA ASP A 175 11.38 4.62 10.79
C ASP A 175 11.21 3.09 10.88
N ALA A 176 12.08 2.36 10.21
CA ALA A 176 12.03 0.91 10.15
C ALA A 176 12.25 0.26 11.53
N ALA A 177 13.10 0.85 12.39
CA ALA A 177 13.34 0.34 13.74
C ALA A 177 12.09 0.48 14.61
N THR A 178 11.46 1.65 14.62
CA THR A 178 10.19 1.89 15.33
C THR A 178 9.06 1.01 14.78
N ALA A 179 9.02 0.79 13.44
CA ALA A 179 8.06 -0.10 12.81
C ALA A 179 8.24 -1.57 13.26
N LEU A 180 9.49 -2.01 13.48
CA LEU A 180 9.78 -3.33 14.03
C LEU A 180 9.33 -3.42 15.50
N ASP A 181 9.67 -2.42 16.31
CA ASP A 181 9.33 -2.38 17.75
C ASP A 181 7.81 -2.43 17.98
N CYS A 182 7.03 -1.71 17.14
CA CYS A 182 5.58 -1.73 17.23
C CYS A 182 4.92 -2.86 16.43
N ARG A 183 5.71 -3.80 15.87
CA ARG A 183 5.25 -4.95 15.10
C ARG A 183 4.53 -4.61 13.78
N LEU A 184 4.71 -3.39 13.29
CA LEU A 184 4.22 -3.03 11.96
C LEU A 184 4.93 -3.87 10.89
N VAL A 185 6.22 -4.14 11.08
CA VAL A 185 6.98 -5.07 10.24
C VAL A 185 7.52 -6.23 11.06
N SER A 186 7.69 -7.39 10.42
CA SER A 186 8.18 -8.60 11.05
C SER A 186 9.71 -8.65 11.07
N ARG A 187 10.36 -7.91 10.18
CA ARG A 187 11.81 -7.93 9.99
C ARG A 187 12.29 -6.66 9.32
N VAL A 188 13.50 -6.22 9.70
CA VAL A 188 14.23 -5.16 8.99
C VAL A 188 15.54 -5.75 8.49
N VAL A 189 15.89 -5.45 7.24
CA VAL A 189 17.08 -5.98 6.56
C VAL A 189 17.80 -4.86 5.81
N PRO A 190 19.10 -4.99 5.51
CA PRO A 190 19.80 -4.12 4.56
C PRO A 190 19.08 -4.10 3.20
N ALA A 191 19.14 -2.96 2.49
CA ALA A 191 18.39 -2.79 1.25
C ALA A 191 18.74 -3.82 0.16
N ASP A 192 19.99 -4.27 0.12
CA ASP A 192 20.49 -5.29 -0.82
C ASP A 192 20.09 -6.73 -0.45
N GLN A 193 19.43 -6.93 0.69
CA GLN A 193 18.94 -8.23 1.17
C GLN A 193 17.41 -8.31 1.21
N LEU A 194 16.72 -7.31 0.69
CA LEU A 194 15.25 -7.24 0.78
C LEU A 194 14.55 -8.20 -0.20
N MET A 195 15.14 -8.42 -1.39
CA MET A 195 14.59 -9.23 -2.48
C MET A 195 15.44 -10.47 -2.73
#